data_09ccd49347ba70f2a42308e8059543e3
#
_entry.id   09ccd49347ba70f2a42308e8059543e3
#
_cell.length_a   1.000
_cell.length_b   1.000
_cell.length_c   1.000
_cell.angle_alpha   90.00
_cell.angle_beta   90.00
_cell.angle_gamma   90.00
#
_symmetry.space_group_name_H-M   'P 1'
#
loop_
_entity.id
_entity.type
_entity.pdbx_description
1 polymer ?
#
loop_
_entity_poly.entity_id
_entity_poly.type
_entity_poly.pdbx_seq_one_letter_code
_entity_poly.pdbx_strand_id
1 'polypeptide(L)'
;GIVKIDATGMVMPLADGTTTITAKDAGSGLATALPVTVTGMAGDLPINFTNQIVPIFTKLGCNGGGCHGKSSGQNGFKLSLLGFYPDEDYEYLVKEARGRRLFPSSPGQSLLLTKPVGRSPHGGGKRMEIDSNEYKLIARWIEQGMPYGSEKDPVVVGIKCFPAGRIMDRGSDQQITTLAMYSDGTTEDVTQMALYEPNDTAMAEVTIG
;
A
#
# COMPACT_ATOMS: atom_id res chain seq x y z
N GLY A 1 1.08 24.80 10.94
CA GLY A 1 0.17 23.77 11.44
C GLY A 1 0.85 22.43 11.55
N ILE A 2 0.33 21.49 12.33
CA ILE A 2 0.87 20.13 12.50
C ILE A 2 0.41 19.23 11.37
N VAL A 3 -0.83 19.40 10.89
CA VAL A 3 -1.41 18.66 9.77
C VAL A 3 -2.12 19.59 8.81
N LYS A 4 -2.29 19.13 7.57
CA LYS A 4 -3.19 19.70 6.57
C LYS A 4 -4.25 18.64 6.24
N ILE A 5 -5.49 19.10 6.03
CA ILE A 5 -6.60 18.25 5.60
C ILE A 5 -7.07 18.76 4.26
N ASP A 6 -7.26 17.89 3.30
CA ASP A 6 -7.82 18.25 2.01
C ASP A 6 -9.36 18.10 1.98
N ALA A 7 -9.97 18.43 0.85
CA ALA A 7 -11.44 18.39 0.68
C ALA A 7 -12.02 16.96 0.73
N THR A 8 -11.19 15.93 0.58
CA THR A 8 -11.59 14.52 0.65
C THR A 8 -11.51 13.95 2.07
N GLY A 9 -10.95 14.73 3.01
CA GLY A 9 -10.70 14.30 4.38
C GLY A 9 -9.35 13.61 4.58
N MET A 10 -8.47 13.60 3.57
CA MET A 10 -7.12 13.08 3.69
C MET A 10 -6.29 13.99 4.60
N VAL A 11 -5.69 13.40 5.63
CA VAL A 11 -4.84 14.10 6.60
C VAL A 11 -3.37 13.92 6.22
N MET A 12 -2.69 15.03 6.00
CA MET A 12 -1.26 15.05 5.65
C MET A 12 -0.46 15.65 6.79
N PRO A 13 0.59 14.97 7.30
CA PRO A 13 1.47 15.51 8.32
C PRO A 13 2.35 16.63 7.73
N LEU A 14 2.62 17.67 8.52
CA LEU A 14 3.47 18.80 8.16
C LEU A 14 4.64 19.00 9.12
N ALA A 15 4.46 18.68 10.39
CA ALA A 15 5.48 18.82 11.43
C ALA A 15 5.15 17.93 12.63
N ASP A 16 6.16 17.56 13.41
CA ASP A 16 5.97 16.84 14.66
C ASP A 16 5.16 17.71 15.65
N GLY A 17 4.28 17.06 16.40
CA GLY A 17 3.45 17.72 17.40
C GLY A 17 2.06 17.09 17.52
N THR A 18 1.23 17.69 18.38
CA THR A 18 -0.14 17.24 18.63
C THR A 18 -1.13 18.32 18.22
N THR A 19 -2.21 17.92 17.59
CA THR A 19 -3.33 18.81 17.21
C THR A 19 -4.66 18.06 17.34
N THR A 20 -5.76 18.77 17.17
CA THR A 20 -7.10 18.17 17.15
C THR A 20 -7.77 18.45 15.83
N ILE A 21 -8.31 17.40 15.21
CA ILE A 21 -9.18 17.50 14.03
C ILE A 21 -10.63 17.48 14.51
N THR A 22 -11.43 18.45 14.05
CA THR A 22 -12.84 18.51 14.36
C THR A 22 -13.65 18.24 13.07
N ALA A 23 -14.47 17.19 13.09
CA ALA A 23 -15.47 16.94 12.07
C ALA A 23 -16.82 17.49 12.51
N LYS A 24 -17.51 18.21 11.62
CA LYS A 24 -18.85 18.75 11.84
C LYS A 24 -19.78 18.27 10.75
N ASP A 25 -20.96 17.79 11.15
CA ASP A 25 -22.03 17.56 10.22
C ASP A 25 -22.81 18.87 9.95
N ALA A 26 -22.85 19.26 8.69
CA ALA A 26 -23.48 20.51 8.28
C ALA A 26 -25.01 20.51 8.48
N GLY A 27 -25.65 19.32 8.42
CA GLY A 27 -27.11 19.19 8.53
C GLY A 27 -27.58 19.27 9.99
N SER A 28 -26.99 18.51 10.89
CA SER A 28 -27.37 18.43 12.30
C SER A 28 -26.64 19.44 13.20
N GLY A 29 -25.51 19.98 12.73
CA GLY A 29 -24.62 20.83 13.53
C GLY A 29 -23.80 20.06 14.58
N LEU A 30 -23.92 18.75 14.63
CA LEU A 30 -23.15 17.90 15.53
C LEU A 30 -21.67 17.90 15.14
N ALA A 31 -20.81 17.83 16.13
CA ALA A 31 -19.37 17.81 15.94
C ALA A 31 -18.72 16.74 16.82
N THR A 32 -17.62 16.19 16.32
CA THR A 32 -16.72 15.32 17.08
C THR A 32 -15.28 15.78 16.88
N ALA A 33 -14.42 15.46 17.84
CA ALA A 33 -13.02 15.83 17.81
C ALA A 33 -12.13 14.59 17.94
N LEU A 34 -11.08 14.54 17.12
CA LEU A 34 -10.06 13.50 17.13
C LEU A 34 -8.71 14.13 17.44
N PRO A 35 -8.04 13.73 18.54
CA PRO A 35 -6.66 14.12 18.79
C PRO A 35 -5.73 13.38 17.80
N VAL A 36 -4.78 14.13 17.23
CA VAL A 36 -3.80 13.60 16.27
C VAL A 36 -2.40 14.01 16.75
N THR A 37 -1.51 13.03 16.85
CA THR A 37 -0.10 13.25 17.13
C THR A 37 0.73 12.83 15.92
N VAL A 38 1.59 13.73 15.46
CA VAL A 38 2.57 13.48 14.41
C VAL A 38 3.94 13.37 15.06
N THR A 39 4.68 12.33 14.67
CA THR A 39 6.05 12.08 15.13
C THR A 39 6.91 11.58 13.99
N GLY A 40 8.22 11.78 14.05
CA GLY A 40 9.19 11.21 13.12
C GLY A 40 9.36 11.97 11.82
N MET A 41 8.90 13.22 11.72
CA MET A 41 9.06 14.05 10.51
C MET A 41 10.53 14.42 10.21
N ALA A 42 11.40 14.38 11.21
CA ALA A 42 12.81 14.71 11.06
C ALA A 42 13.66 13.57 10.49
N GLY A 43 13.13 12.36 10.40
CA GLY A 43 13.83 11.16 9.94
C GLY A 43 13.09 10.45 8.83
N ASP A 44 13.85 9.81 7.95
CA ASP A 44 13.30 8.92 6.94
C ASP A 44 13.15 7.51 7.54
N LEU A 45 11.93 7.17 7.95
CA LEU A 45 11.64 5.86 8.54
C LEU A 45 11.93 4.74 7.53
N PRO A 46 12.66 3.68 7.92
CA PRO A 46 12.91 2.54 7.05
C PRO A 46 11.61 1.89 6.58
N ILE A 47 11.53 1.61 5.29
CA ILE A 47 10.39 0.90 4.73
C ILE A 47 10.56 -0.59 4.98
N ASN A 48 9.54 -1.22 5.56
CA ASN A 48 9.50 -2.66 5.77
C ASN A 48 9.00 -3.36 4.49
N PHE A 49 9.79 -4.30 3.97
CA PHE A 49 9.46 -5.01 2.73
C PHE A 49 8.16 -5.80 2.85
N THR A 50 8.02 -6.58 3.91
CA THR A 50 6.87 -7.46 4.12
C THR A 50 5.57 -6.68 4.32
N ASN A 51 5.61 -5.63 5.15
CA ASN A 51 4.41 -4.89 5.53
C ASN A 51 4.00 -3.83 4.49
N GLN A 52 4.94 -3.32 3.68
CA GLN A 52 4.68 -2.15 2.82
C GLN A 52 4.92 -2.40 1.33
N ILE A 53 5.89 -3.25 0.95
CA ILE A 53 6.19 -3.50 -0.47
C ILE A 53 5.41 -4.70 -1.00
N VAL A 54 5.38 -5.83 -0.27
CA VAL A 54 4.64 -7.03 -0.69
C VAL A 54 3.15 -6.74 -0.93
N PRO A 55 2.44 -5.97 -0.07
CA PRO A 55 1.04 -5.60 -0.33
C PRO A 55 0.81 -4.85 -1.64
N ILE A 56 1.77 -4.01 -2.08
CA ILE A 56 1.68 -3.34 -3.38
C ILE A 56 1.67 -4.36 -4.51
N PHE A 57 2.52 -5.38 -4.45
CA PHE A 57 2.55 -6.42 -5.48
C PHE A 57 1.23 -7.19 -5.54
N THR A 58 0.62 -7.45 -4.39
CA THR A 58 -0.68 -8.13 -4.31
C THR A 58 -1.80 -7.24 -4.86
N LYS A 59 -1.87 -5.99 -4.41
CA LYS A 59 -2.86 -5.01 -4.88
C LYS A 59 -2.82 -4.82 -6.39
N LEU A 60 -1.63 -4.72 -6.97
CA LEU A 60 -1.43 -4.52 -8.42
C LEU A 60 -1.49 -5.82 -9.23
N GLY A 61 -1.69 -6.97 -8.57
CA GLY A 61 -1.76 -8.29 -9.20
C GLY A 61 -0.41 -8.82 -9.72
N CYS A 62 0.71 -8.21 -9.29
CA CYS A 62 2.04 -8.60 -9.77
C CYS A 62 2.40 -10.03 -9.36
N ASN A 63 2.05 -10.43 -8.13
CA ASN A 63 2.28 -11.76 -7.57
C ASN A 63 1.08 -12.72 -7.72
N GLY A 64 0.12 -12.38 -8.58
CA GLY A 64 -0.97 -13.27 -8.95
C GLY A 64 -0.51 -14.43 -9.84
N GLY A 65 -1.28 -15.53 -9.88
CA GLY A 65 -0.96 -16.75 -10.64
C GLY A 65 -0.86 -16.58 -12.16
N GLY A 66 -1.46 -15.56 -12.73
CA GLY A 66 -1.33 -15.18 -14.15
C GLY A 66 -0.09 -14.32 -14.45
N CYS A 67 0.58 -13.81 -13.44
CA CYS A 67 1.74 -12.93 -13.52
C CYS A 67 2.99 -13.61 -12.93
N HIS A 68 3.67 -12.94 -11.99
CA HIS A 68 4.92 -13.47 -11.42
C HIS A 68 4.71 -14.50 -10.30
N GLY A 69 3.48 -14.66 -9.77
CA GLY A 69 3.15 -15.62 -8.71
C GLY A 69 2.97 -17.07 -9.17
N LYS A 70 3.11 -17.37 -10.45
CA LYS A 70 3.12 -18.76 -10.93
C LYS A 70 4.47 -19.43 -10.62
N SER A 71 4.48 -20.76 -10.54
CA SER A 71 5.66 -21.55 -10.13
C SER A 71 6.93 -21.26 -10.94
N SER A 72 6.81 -20.96 -12.24
CA SER A 72 7.91 -20.61 -13.13
C SER A 72 8.20 -19.10 -13.21
N GLY A 73 7.38 -18.26 -12.58
CA GLY A 73 7.42 -16.81 -12.78
C GLY A 73 7.16 -16.40 -14.24
N GLN A 74 7.58 -15.20 -14.60
CA GLN A 74 7.52 -14.65 -15.97
C GLN A 74 8.88 -14.05 -16.35
N ASN A 75 9.42 -14.49 -17.49
CA ASN A 75 10.69 -13.98 -18.04
C ASN A 75 11.84 -13.93 -17.02
N GLY A 76 11.98 -14.99 -16.20
CA GLY A 76 13.02 -15.10 -15.19
C GLY A 76 12.81 -14.19 -13.97
N PHE A 77 11.59 -13.76 -13.70
CA PHE A 77 11.21 -13.12 -12.45
C PHE A 77 10.02 -13.85 -11.84
N LYS A 78 10.22 -14.35 -10.64
CA LYS A 78 9.24 -15.09 -9.85
C LYS A 78 8.94 -14.32 -8.57
N LEU A 79 7.71 -14.41 -8.12
CA LEU A 79 7.26 -14.04 -6.78
C LEU A 79 6.45 -15.21 -6.19
N SER A 80 6.33 -15.28 -4.90
CA SER A 80 5.40 -16.20 -4.25
C SER A 80 3.95 -15.78 -4.54
N LEU A 81 3.04 -16.74 -4.61
CA LEU A 81 1.64 -16.45 -4.86
C LEU A 81 1.08 -15.60 -3.71
N LEU A 82 0.55 -14.42 -4.08
CA LEU A 82 -0.03 -13.43 -3.14
C LEU A 82 0.91 -13.02 -1.98
N GLY A 83 2.23 -13.15 -2.17
CA GLY A 83 3.21 -12.75 -1.15
C GLY A 83 3.33 -13.73 0.02
N PHE A 84 3.01 -15.01 -0.19
CA PHE A 84 3.01 -16.01 0.88
C PHE A 84 4.40 -16.29 1.49
N TYR A 85 5.46 -16.11 0.70
CA TYR A 85 6.85 -16.27 1.14
C TYR A 85 7.65 -14.98 0.90
N PRO A 86 7.51 -13.95 1.76
CA PRO A 86 8.17 -12.64 1.57
C PRO A 86 9.70 -12.74 1.51
N ASP A 87 10.29 -13.66 2.25
CA ASP A 87 11.75 -13.90 2.25
C ASP A 87 12.23 -14.33 0.87
N GLU A 88 11.52 -15.29 0.24
CA GLU A 88 11.84 -15.73 -1.11
C GLU A 88 11.60 -14.61 -2.13
N ASP A 89 10.53 -13.83 -1.97
CA ASP A 89 10.21 -12.71 -2.84
C ASP A 89 11.32 -11.65 -2.81
N TYR A 90 11.86 -11.39 -1.63
CA TYR A 90 12.97 -10.47 -1.46
C TYR A 90 14.24 -11.00 -2.17
N GLU A 91 14.58 -12.28 -1.97
CA GLU A 91 15.73 -12.91 -2.63
C GLU A 91 15.59 -12.83 -4.17
N TYR A 92 14.42 -13.19 -4.70
CA TYR A 92 14.16 -13.14 -6.16
C TYR A 92 14.23 -11.72 -6.72
N LEU A 93 13.79 -10.73 -5.94
CA LEU A 93 13.77 -9.35 -6.39
C LEU A 93 15.12 -8.66 -6.28
N VAL A 94 15.77 -8.80 -5.13
CA VAL A 94 16.97 -8.03 -4.79
C VAL A 94 18.25 -8.72 -5.24
N LYS A 95 18.35 -10.05 -5.10
CA LYS A 95 19.63 -10.78 -5.31
C LYS A 95 19.68 -11.53 -6.63
N GLU A 96 18.57 -12.10 -7.10
CA GLU A 96 18.56 -12.85 -8.34
C GLU A 96 18.94 -12.01 -9.56
N ALA A 97 19.47 -12.68 -10.56
CA ALA A 97 19.90 -12.07 -11.83
C ALA A 97 20.81 -10.84 -11.61
N ARG A 98 21.66 -10.88 -10.57
CA ARG A 98 22.58 -9.80 -10.18
C ARG A 98 21.88 -8.50 -9.84
N GLY A 99 20.68 -8.54 -9.29
CA GLY A 99 19.91 -7.36 -8.90
C GLY A 99 19.45 -6.48 -10.05
N ARG A 100 19.47 -6.97 -11.29
CA ARG A 100 19.18 -6.15 -12.50
C ARG A 100 17.83 -5.45 -12.49
N ARG A 101 16.92 -5.84 -11.58
CA ARG A 101 15.56 -5.28 -11.49
C ARG A 101 15.52 -3.94 -10.77
N LEU A 102 16.58 -3.65 -10.03
CA LEU A 102 16.69 -2.52 -9.12
C LEU A 102 17.94 -1.69 -9.48
N PHE A 103 17.79 -0.38 -9.41
CA PHE A 103 18.88 0.54 -9.70
C PHE A 103 18.93 1.63 -8.62
N PRO A 104 19.62 1.38 -7.49
CA PRO A 104 19.61 2.28 -6.34
C PRO A 104 20.13 3.69 -6.63
N SER A 105 21.09 3.80 -7.54
CA SER A 105 21.66 5.12 -7.92
C SER A 105 20.66 5.99 -8.69
N SER A 106 19.61 5.41 -9.26
CA SER A 106 18.52 6.11 -9.95
C SER A 106 17.24 5.26 -9.88
N PRO A 107 16.54 5.27 -8.74
CA PRO A 107 15.39 4.37 -8.47
C PRO A 107 14.35 4.35 -9.57
N GLY A 108 14.02 5.52 -10.15
CA GLY A 108 13.06 5.64 -11.25
C GLY A 108 13.45 4.93 -12.56
N GLN A 109 14.70 4.49 -12.70
CA GLN A 109 15.19 3.71 -13.84
C GLN A 109 15.15 2.20 -13.57
N SER A 110 14.78 1.78 -12.37
CA SER A 110 14.61 0.37 -12.02
C SER A 110 13.58 -0.31 -12.92
N LEU A 111 13.87 -1.53 -13.38
CA LEU A 111 12.88 -2.31 -14.15
C LEU A 111 11.61 -2.58 -13.35
N LEU A 112 11.73 -2.66 -12.02
CA LEU A 112 10.61 -2.80 -11.10
C LEU A 112 9.63 -1.62 -11.20
N LEU A 113 10.09 -0.43 -11.55
CA LEU A 113 9.28 0.77 -11.74
C LEU A 113 8.95 1.04 -13.21
N THR A 114 9.95 0.93 -14.12
CA THR A 114 9.74 1.31 -15.53
C THR A 114 8.78 0.37 -16.27
N LYS A 115 8.73 -0.91 -15.90
CA LYS A 115 7.82 -1.88 -16.53
C LYS A 115 6.35 -1.66 -16.17
N PRO A 116 5.96 -1.59 -14.88
CA PRO A 116 4.55 -1.44 -14.53
C PRO A 116 3.97 -0.06 -14.86
N VAL A 117 4.78 0.98 -15.05
CA VAL A 117 4.30 2.27 -15.54
C VAL A 117 4.27 2.38 -17.07
N GLY A 118 4.70 1.34 -17.78
CA GLY A 118 4.67 1.29 -19.26
C GLY A 118 5.84 2.01 -19.96
N ARG A 119 6.87 2.45 -19.23
CA ARG A 119 8.10 3.02 -19.84
C ARG A 119 9.01 1.97 -20.47
N SER A 120 8.87 0.72 -20.08
CA SER A 120 9.56 -0.43 -20.67
C SER A 120 8.53 -1.49 -21.06
N PRO A 121 8.77 -2.29 -22.12
CA PRO A 121 7.86 -3.35 -22.53
C PRO A 121 7.52 -4.30 -21.36
N HIS A 122 6.23 -4.53 -21.13
CA HIS A 122 5.71 -5.35 -20.04
C HIS A 122 4.49 -6.15 -20.51
N GLY A 123 4.61 -7.48 -20.55
CA GLY A 123 3.53 -8.37 -20.96
C GLY A 123 2.29 -8.30 -20.06
N GLY A 124 2.46 -7.89 -18.78
CA GLY A 124 1.37 -7.65 -17.85
C GLY A 124 0.64 -6.32 -18.05
N GLY A 125 1.06 -5.49 -19.02
CA GLY A 125 0.52 -4.15 -19.23
C GLY A 125 0.91 -3.12 -18.18
N LYS A 126 0.29 -1.95 -18.23
CA LYS A 126 0.45 -0.90 -17.23
C LYS A 126 -0.29 -1.29 -15.95
N ARG A 127 0.35 -1.16 -14.80
CA ARG A 127 -0.17 -1.57 -13.48
C ARG A 127 -0.21 -0.44 -12.46
N MET A 128 0.56 0.62 -12.65
CA MET A 128 0.55 1.79 -11.78
C MET A 128 0.83 3.06 -12.58
N GLU A 129 0.50 4.19 -11.98
CA GLU A 129 0.82 5.51 -12.50
C GLU A 129 2.17 5.99 -11.96
N ILE A 130 2.85 6.80 -12.77
CA ILE A 130 4.01 7.54 -12.30
C ILE A 130 3.50 8.51 -11.22
N ASP A 131 4.25 8.63 -10.14
CA ASP A 131 3.92 9.46 -8.99
C ASP A 131 2.71 9.01 -8.16
N SER A 132 2.14 7.82 -8.42
CA SER A 132 1.21 7.19 -7.48
C SER A 132 1.88 6.90 -6.14
N ASN A 133 1.10 6.67 -5.09
CA ASN A 133 1.64 6.34 -3.77
C ASN A 133 2.49 5.06 -3.80
N GLU A 134 2.05 4.05 -4.57
CA GLU A 134 2.79 2.80 -4.77
C GLU A 134 4.14 3.05 -5.45
N TYR A 135 4.15 3.88 -6.51
CA TYR A 135 5.38 4.24 -7.21
C TYR A 135 6.37 4.93 -6.26
N LYS A 136 5.91 5.94 -5.53
CA LYS A 136 6.72 6.71 -4.58
C LYS A 136 7.28 5.84 -3.46
N LEU A 137 6.45 4.93 -2.93
CA LEU A 137 6.88 4.05 -1.85
C LEU A 137 7.94 3.05 -2.32
N ILE A 138 7.77 2.44 -3.50
CA ILE A 138 8.78 1.55 -4.08
C ILE A 138 10.08 2.32 -4.42
N ALA A 139 9.96 3.52 -5.01
CA ALA A 139 11.13 4.34 -5.35
C ALA A 139 11.93 4.68 -4.10
N ARG A 140 11.27 5.13 -3.03
CA ARG A 140 11.88 5.43 -1.74
C ARG A 140 12.51 4.20 -1.08
N TRP A 141 11.85 3.03 -1.16
CA TRP A 141 12.41 1.78 -0.67
C TRP A 141 13.73 1.43 -1.37
N ILE A 142 13.79 1.62 -2.71
CA ILE A 142 15.00 1.40 -3.48
C ILE A 142 16.10 2.41 -3.08
N GLU A 143 15.74 3.67 -2.89
CA GLU A 143 16.64 4.74 -2.47
C GLU A 143 17.25 4.48 -1.08
N GLN A 144 16.46 3.91 -0.16
CA GLN A 144 16.90 3.48 1.16
C GLN A 144 17.83 2.24 1.14
N GLY A 145 18.16 1.70 -0.03
CA GLY A 145 19.00 0.51 -0.15
C GLY A 145 18.22 -0.80 0.01
N MET A 146 16.92 -0.76 -0.20
CA MET A 146 16.02 -1.92 -0.18
C MET A 146 16.02 -2.67 1.16
N PRO A 147 15.75 -2.02 2.28
CA PRO A 147 15.71 -2.71 3.56
C PRO A 147 14.62 -3.79 3.56
N TYR A 148 14.94 -4.96 4.11
CA TYR A 148 13.95 -6.02 4.32
C TYR A 148 13.04 -5.70 5.50
N GLY A 149 13.59 -5.15 6.53
CA GLY A 149 13.02 -4.97 7.86
C GLY A 149 13.81 -5.75 8.90
N SER A 150 13.26 -5.87 10.08
CA SER A 150 13.84 -6.53 11.24
C SER A 150 12.89 -7.58 11.80
N GLU A 151 13.41 -8.65 12.41
CA GLU A 151 12.60 -9.62 13.15
C GLU A 151 11.81 -8.99 14.33
N LYS A 152 12.20 -7.79 14.73
CA LYS A 152 11.52 -7.03 15.80
C LYS A 152 10.39 -6.14 15.28
N ASP A 153 10.29 -6.00 13.96
CA ASP A 153 9.23 -5.17 13.37
C ASP A 153 7.88 -5.82 13.62
N PRO A 154 6.84 -5.02 13.89
CA PRO A 154 5.50 -5.55 14.08
C PRO A 154 5.01 -6.29 12.83
N VAL A 155 4.31 -7.40 13.01
CA VAL A 155 3.66 -8.15 11.93
C VAL A 155 2.17 -7.95 11.97
N VAL A 156 1.52 -7.95 10.81
CA VAL A 156 0.06 -7.88 10.72
C VAL A 156 -0.54 -9.17 11.27
N VAL A 157 -1.37 -9.06 12.30
CA VAL A 157 -2.06 -10.17 12.95
C VAL A 157 -3.55 -10.24 12.61
N GLY A 158 -4.07 -9.23 11.94
CA GLY A 158 -5.46 -9.20 11.48
C GLY A 158 -5.81 -7.91 10.77
N ILE A 159 -6.96 -7.92 10.09
CA ILE A 159 -7.54 -6.74 9.45
C ILE A 159 -8.99 -6.57 9.88
N LYS A 160 -9.46 -5.32 9.90
CA LYS A 160 -10.87 -4.97 10.16
C LYS A 160 -11.36 -3.97 9.13
N CYS A 161 -12.55 -4.20 8.60
CA CYS A 161 -13.22 -3.27 7.69
C CYS A 161 -14.34 -2.53 8.40
N PHE A 162 -14.53 -1.28 8.04
CA PHE A 162 -15.60 -0.43 8.51
C PHE A 162 -16.33 0.23 7.31
N PRO A 163 -17.68 0.26 7.38
CA PRO A 163 -18.54 -0.36 8.37
C PRO A 163 -18.51 -1.89 8.25
N ALA A 164 -18.73 -2.60 9.36
CA ALA A 164 -18.75 -4.07 9.37
C ALA A 164 -19.97 -4.67 8.62
N GLY A 165 -20.97 -3.87 8.38
CA GLY A 165 -22.15 -4.22 7.59
C GLY A 165 -23.01 -2.97 7.36
N ARG A 166 -23.69 -2.90 6.21
CA ARG A 166 -24.59 -1.81 5.86
C ARG A 166 -25.69 -2.31 4.93
N ILE A 167 -26.90 -1.83 5.15
CA ILE A 167 -28.00 -1.94 4.19
C ILE A 167 -27.94 -0.67 3.33
N MET A 168 -27.92 -0.85 2.02
CA MET A 168 -27.74 0.24 1.05
C MET A 168 -28.87 0.22 0.04
N ASP A 169 -29.25 1.39 -0.42
CA ASP A 169 -30.16 1.52 -1.57
C ASP A 169 -29.43 1.14 -2.87
N ARG A 170 -30.19 0.65 -3.85
CA ARG A 170 -29.63 0.30 -5.15
C ARG A 170 -29.00 1.53 -5.82
N GLY A 171 -27.76 1.41 -6.25
CA GLY A 171 -27.00 2.49 -6.90
C GLY A 171 -26.42 3.51 -5.94
N SER A 172 -26.40 3.22 -4.63
CA SER A 172 -25.67 4.03 -3.65
C SER A 172 -24.26 3.51 -3.44
N ASP A 173 -23.37 4.36 -2.94
CA ASP A 173 -21.97 4.06 -2.65
C ASP A 173 -21.71 4.02 -1.13
N GLN A 174 -20.72 3.26 -0.74
CA GLN A 174 -20.21 3.21 0.62
C GLN A 174 -18.69 3.16 0.61
N GLN A 175 -18.06 4.14 1.24
CA GLN A 175 -16.63 4.10 1.51
C GLN A 175 -16.32 3.04 2.55
N ILE A 176 -15.39 2.15 2.23
CA ILE A 176 -14.85 1.15 3.16
C ILE A 176 -13.52 1.67 3.71
N THR A 177 -13.34 1.60 5.01
CA THR A 177 -12.04 1.81 5.68
C THR A 177 -11.52 0.48 6.16
N THR A 178 -10.25 0.18 5.89
CA THR A 178 -9.60 -1.06 6.32
C THR A 178 -8.43 -0.73 7.24
N LEU A 179 -8.47 -1.27 8.46
CA LEU A 179 -7.40 -1.14 9.45
C LEU A 179 -6.63 -2.45 9.57
N ALA A 180 -5.31 -2.39 9.44
CA ALA A 180 -4.42 -3.46 9.87
C ALA A 180 -4.18 -3.37 11.38
N MET A 181 -4.13 -4.52 12.03
CA MET A 181 -3.78 -4.67 13.45
C MET A 181 -2.43 -5.37 13.52
N TYR A 182 -1.49 -4.78 14.24
CA TYR A 182 -0.13 -5.30 14.36
C TYR A 182 0.10 -6.03 15.69
N SER A 183 1.15 -6.87 15.72
CA SER A 183 1.51 -7.69 16.88
C SER A 183 1.94 -6.89 18.11
N ASP A 184 2.32 -5.64 17.95
CA ASP A 184 2.63 -4.69 19.04
C ASP A 184 1.41 -3.93 19.57
N GLY A 185 0.20 -4.24 19.04
CA GLY A 185 -1.04 -3.60 19.40
C GLY A 185 -1.34 -2.29 18.66
N THR A 186 -0.46 -1.84 17.79
CA THR A 186 -0.72 -0.68 16.94
C THR A 186 -1.69 -1.01 15.80
N THR A 187 -2.30 0.02 15.23
CA THR A 187 -3.18 -0.08 14.07
C THR A 187 -2.79 0.93 13.02
N GLU A 188 -2.97 0.56 11.74
CA GLU A 188 -2.69 1.42 10.60
C GLU A 188 -3.88 1.38 9.63
N ASP A 189 -4.23 2.53 9.05
CA ASP A 189 -5.17 2.60 7.94
C ASP A 189 -4.50 2.11 6.65
N VAL A 190 -4.91 0.93 6.22
CA VAL A 190 -4.41 0.28 5.01
C VAL A 190 -5.44 0.27 3.88
N THR A 191 -6.44 1.13 3.95
CA THR A 191 -7.53 1.22 2.96
C THR A 191 -6.99 1.31 1.53
N GLN A 192 -5.97 2.13 1.33
CA GLN A 192 -5.34 2.31 0.02
C GLN A 192 -4.39 1.18 -0.39
N MET A 193 -4.00 0.30 0.53
CA MET A 193 -3.08 -0.83 0.28
C MET A 193 -3.81 -2.16 0.12
N ALA A 194 -5.04 -2.25 0.61
CA ALA A 194 -5.83 -3.48 0.58
C ALA A 194 -6.32 -3.81 -0.83
N LEU A 195 -6.41 -5.10 -1.13
CA LEU A 195 -7.11 -5.63 -2.29
C LEU A 195 -8.56 -5.93 -1.89
N TYR A 196 -9.50 -5.46 -2.70
CA TYR A 196 -10.93 -5.67 -2.49
C TYR A 196 -11.51 -6.45 -3.65
N GLU A 197 -12.21 -7.53 -3.34
CA GLU A 197 -12.92 -8.34 -4.33
C GLU A 197 -14.34 -8.62 -3.82
N PRO A 198 -15.40 -8.27 -4.58
CA PRO A 198 -16.75 -8.66 -4.22
C PRO A 198 -16.95 -10.14 -4.50
N ASN A 199 -17.64 -10.83 -3.62
CA ASN A 199 -18.00 -12.25 -3.83
C ASN A 199 -18.96 -12.45 -5.02
N ASP A 200 -19.73 -11.42 -5.35
CA ASP A 200 -20.66 -11.42 -6.47
C ASP A 200 -20.60 -10.05 -7.19
N THR A 201 -19.98 -10.07 -8.37
CA THR A 201 -19.83 -8.87 -9.20
C THR A 201 -21.12 -8.39 -9.85
N ALA A 202 -22.18 -9.22 -9.86
CA ALA A 202 -23.52 -8.79 -10.31
C ALA A 202 -24.24 -7.95 -9.25
N MET A 203 -23.82 -8.04 -8.01
CA MET A 203 -24.45 -7.35 -6.88
C MET A 203 -23.70 -6.10 -6.45
N ALA A 204 -22.37 -6.09 -6.54
CA ALA A 204 -21.55 -4.97 -6.14
C ALA A 204 -20.26 -4.89 -6.95
N GLU A 205 -19.77 -3.69 -7.14
CA GLU A 205 -18.44 -3.39 -7.67
C GLU A 205 -17.63 -2.69 -6.58
N VAL A 206 -16.31 -2.89 -6.58
CA VAL A 206 -15.40 -2.14 -5.72
C VAL A 206 -14.47 -1.34 -6.60
N THR A 207 -14.46 -0.04 -6.40
CA THR A 207 -13.50 0.87 -7.03
C THR A 207 -12.40 1.22 -6.02
N ILE A 208 -11.18 1.31 -6.50
CA ILE A 208 -10.07 1.87 -5.71
C ILE A 208 -10.19 3.39 -5.86
N GLY A 209 -10.51 4.06 -4.78
CA GLY A 209 -10.64 5.52 -4.71
C GLY A 209 -9.28 6.22 -4.75
#